data_b60dd73a80bfb07685b65a9dca51c541
#
_entry.id   b60dd73a80bfb07685b65a9dca51c541
#
_cell.length_a   1.000
_cell.length_b   1.000
_cell.length_c   1.000
_cell.angle_alpha   90.00
_cell.angle_beta   90.00
_cell.angle_gamma   90.00
#
_symmetry.space_group_name_H-M   'P 1'
#
loop_
_entity.id
_entity.type
_entity.pdbx_description
1 polymer ?
#
loop_
_entity_poly.entity_id
_entity_poly.type
_entity_poly.pdbx_seq_one_letter_code
_entity_poly.pdbx_strand_id
1 'polypeptide(L)'
;MASIKVKLTESILKNIPLEITKINDTEISGFYLNIGKPNKEGKRSQVYYLYYRLGGRGSKERRLALGNSSVITVSEARQLAKQYIGDVSRGIDVFLQKKKAALIEKQENTSPTIAVLASEFIERDIKANRKGVDPVIRMFEKDILPFIGNYKLKEITRREIFKKVLDPITDRGAKTQANKTLSILKQMFNFGVERDLIQGNPISTVKKKSVGGLEKSRTRALEFDEVIQVFDRLPKLGISQQVIYALKCITLTGCRPIEVTGAQWQEFDFDKMVWTIPAERVKQNKNGERTHKVPITQNMVILLDELRAAFSYLNSKYVFPSTTTNKSGPGEQPIDRHSLSRSISRKLEQLGVPKFVPHDLRRTVATRLGDADIGADPIVIEKILNHQLQGVQGVYNMQEYMEARRDALEEWGKNLLFR
;
A
#
# COMPACT_ATOMS: atom_id res chain seq x y z
N MET A 1 57.09 -3.95 30.82
CA MET A 1 56.26 -5.13 30.45
C MET A 1 57.29 -6.21 30.02
N ALA A 2 57.36 -7.31 30.74
CA ALA A 2 58.29 -8.36 30.39
C ALA A 2 57.79 -9.21 29.25
N SER A 3 58.56 -9.33 28.18
CA SER A 3 58.31 -10.23 27.07
C SER A 3 59.36 -11.29 26.94
N ILE A 4 58.97 -12.53 26.69
CA ILE A 4 59.91 -13.64 26.45
C ILE A 4 59.74 -14.19 25.04
N LYS A 5 60.74 -14.89 24.54
CA LYS A 5 60.72 -15.54 23.23
C LYS A 5 60.97 -17.02 23.42
N VAL A 6 59.94 -17.86 23.26
CA VAL A 6 60.01 -19.31 23.41
C VAL A 6 59.06 -19.99 22.46
N LYS A 7 59.28 -21.30 22.19
CA LYS A 7 58.30 -22.09 21.44
C LYS A 7 57.02 -22.19 22.27
N LEU A 8 55.90 -21.60 21.80
CA LEU A 8 54.64 -21.70 22.48
C LEU A 8 54.13 -23.15 22.51
N THR A 9 53.73 -23.63 23.70
CA THR A 9 53.18 -24.96 23.94
C THR A 9 52.06 -24.87 24.96
N GLU A 10 51.13 -25.81 24.97
CA GLU A 10 50.02 -25.87 25.95
C GLU A 10 50.57 -25.96 27.41
N SER A 11 51.73 -26.56 27.61
CA SER A 11 52.39 -26.64 28.92
C SER A 11 52.77 -25.26 29.43
N ILE A 12 53.33 -24.41 28.58
CA ILE A 12 53.72 -23.03 28.94
C ILE A 12 52.52 -22.19 29.33
N LEU A 13 51.37 -22.38 28.65
CA LEU A 13 50.15 -21.61 28.93
C LEU A 13 49.58 -21.83 30.34
N LYS A 14 49.85 -23.01 30.93
CA LYS A 14 49.36 -23.37 32.26
C LYS A 14 50.13 -22.67 33.40
N ASN A 15 51.44 -22.33 33.19
CA ASN A 15 52.32 -21.82 34.21
C ASN A 15 53.02 -20.53 33.75
N ILE A 16 52.30 -19.48 33.44
CA ILE A 16 52.90 -18.21 33.03
C ILE A 16 53.17 -17.32 34.25
N PRO A 17 54.41 -16.91 34.52
CA PRO A 17 54.73 -15.99 35.60
C PRO A 17 53.97 -14.67 35.52
N LEU A 18 53.58 -14.06 36.64
CA LEU A 18 52.80 -12.87 36.72
C LEU A 18 53.39 -11.65 36.00
N GLU A 19 54.68 -11.58 35.92
CA GLU A 19 55.47 -10.48 35.31
C GLU A 19 55.35 -10.48 33.77
N ILE A 20 55.10 -11.67 33.18
CA ILE A 20 55.10 -11.85 31.74
C ILE A 20 53.70 -11.41 31.17
N THR A 21 53.74 -10.46 30.22
CA THR A 21 52.57 -9.93 29.51
C THR A 21 52.56 -10.31 28.05
N LYS A 22 53.69 -10.83 27.51
CA LYS A 22 53.80 -11.23 26.10
C LYS A 22 54.77 -12.38 25.93
N ILE A 23 54.36 -13.41 25.18
CA ILE A 23 55.22 -14.53 24.77
C ILE A 23 55.26 -14.57 23.24
N ASN A 24 56.45 -14.33 22.67
CA ASN A 24 56.68 -14.44 21.23
C ASN A 24 57.07 -15.88 20.87
N ASP A 25 56.44 -16.42 19.83
CA ASP A 25 56.73 -17.75 19.34
C ASP A 25 58.08 -17.78 18.59
N THR A 26 58.85 -18.85 18.77
CA THR A 26 60.15 -19.04 18.05
C THR A 26 59.95 -19.64 16.66
N GLU A 27 58.86 -20.34 16.40
CA GLU A 27 58.60 -21.01 15.11
C GLU A 27 58.02 -20.09 14.05
N ILE A 28 57.16 -19.12 14.44
CA ILE A 28 56.54 -18.22 13.51
C ILE A 28 56.84 -16.77 13.87
N SER A 29 57.52 -16.08 12.97
CA SER A 29 57.81 -14.66 13.15
C SER A 29 56.51 -13.83 13.19
N GLY A 30 56.39 -12.98 14.22
CA GLY A 30 55.19 -12.16 14.43
C GLY A 30 54.03 -12.84 15.15
N PHE A 31 54.08 -14.15 15.36
CA PHE A 31 53.09 -14.84 16.18
C PHE A 31 53.43 -14.74 17.67
N TYR A 32 52.46 -14.36 18.49
CA TYR A 32 52.67 -14.20 19.92
C TYR A 32 51.39 -14.36 20.73
N LEU A 33 51.55 -14.71 22.00
CA LEU A 33 50.49 -14.69 23.00
C LEU A 33 50.55 -13.36 23.77
N ASN A 34 49.45 -12.65 23.83
CA ASN A 34 49.27 -11.48 24.69
C ASN A 34 48.51 -11.88 25.95
N ILE A 35 49.00 -11.47 27.12
CA ILE A 35 48.45 -11.85 28.40
C ILE A 35 47.97 -10.59 29.11
N GLY A 36 46.69 -10.54 29.38
CA GLY A 36 46.06 -9.42 30.07
C GLY A 36 46.39 -9.34 31.56
N LYS A 37 45.96 -8.27 32.19
CA LYS A 37 46.01 -8.14 33.67
C LYS A 37 45.03 -9.12 34.32
N PRO A 38 45.27 -9.57 35.56
CA PRO A 38 44.29 -10.39 36.27
C PRO A 38 42.95 -9.64 36.44
N ASN A 39 41.85 -10.36 36.25
CA ASN A 39 40.54 -9.87 36.61
C ASN A 39 40.27 -9.98 38.12
N LYS A 40 39.08 -9.62 38.60
CA LYS A 40 38.71 -9.72 40.02
C LYS A 40 38.83 -11.12 40.62
N GLU A 41 38.82 -12.15 39.77
CA GLU A 41 38.94 -13.57 40.17
C GLU A 41 40.38 -14.09 40.00
N GLY A 42 41.36 -13.22 39.71
CA GLY A 42 42.75 -13.58 39.49
C GLY A 42 43.04 -14.20 38.11
N LYS A 43 42.03 -14.40 37.25
CA LYS A 43 42.21 -14.95 35.92
C LYS A 43 42.75 -13.93 34.94
N ARG A 44 43.69 -14.33 34.10
CA ARG A 44 44.32 -13.49 33.07
C ARG A 44 43.82 -13.90 31.70
N SER A 45 43.39 -12.92 30.87
CA SER A 45 43.03 -13.19 29.49
C SER A 45 44.30 -13.53 28.67
N GLN A 46 44.20 -14.53 27.82
CA GLN A 46 45.30 -14.99 26.98
C GLN A 46 44.81 -15.03 25.54
N VAL A 47 45.35 -14.15 24.68
CA VAL A 47 44.88 -14.01 23.29
C VAL A 47 46.07 -14.13 22.34
N TYR A 48 45.96 -15.00 21.37
CA TYR A 48 46.92 -15.15 20.29
C TYR A 48 46.80 -14.03 19.30
N TYR A 49 47.92 -13.49 18.84
CA TYR A 49 48.02 -12.44 17.85
C TYR A 49 49.04 -12.77 16.78
N LEU A 50 48.79 -12.27 15.59
CA LEU A 50 49.77 -12.20 14.52
C LEU A 50 50.09 -10.73 14.26
N TYR A 51 51.37 -10.39 14.29
CA TYR A 51 51.91 -9.11 13.89
C TYR A 51 52.56 -9.25 12.51
N TYR A 52 52.24 -8.36 11.59
CA TYR A 52 52.84 -8.35 10.26
C TYR A 52 52.87 -6.94 9.66
N ARG A 53 53.67 -6.78 8.57
CA ARG A 53 53.70 -5.58 7.73
C ARG A 53 53.49 -5.99 6.28
N LEU A 54 52.60 -5.28 5.56
CA LEU A 54 52.37 -5.48 4.14
C LEU A 54 53.36 -4.58 3.38
N GLY A 55 54.33 -5.11 2.66
CA GLY A 55 55.30 -4.31 1.92
C GLY A 55 56.65 -4.03 2.60
N GLY A 56 57.00 -4.75 3.70
CA GLY A 56 58.30 -4.70 4.33
C GLY A 56 58.56 -3.54 5.31
N ARG A 57 59.85 -3.23 5.54
CA ARG A 57 60.23 -2.17 6.48
C ARG A 57 59.76 -0.80 6.01
N GLY A 58 59.02 -0.05 6.89
CA GLY A 58 58.45 1.25 6.58
C GLY A 58 56.95 1.23 6.26
N SER A 59 56.38 0.06 5.96
CA SER A 59 54.93 -0.06 5.78
C SER A 59 54.16 -0.12 7.10
N LYS A 60 52.83 0.17 7.04
CA LYS A 60 51.95 0.20 8.21
C LYS A 60 51.91 -1.16 8.93
N GLU A 61 52.12 -1.13 10.23
CA GLU A 61 51.99 -2.29 11.09
C GLU A 61 50.55 -2.75 11.23
N ARG A 62 50.37 -4.09 11.22
CA ARG A 62 49.11 -4.75 11.47
C ARG A 62 49.20 -5.70 12.62
N ARG A 63 48.19 -5.71 13.47
CA ARG A 63 48.03 -6.63 14.59
C ARG A 63 46.70 -7.31 14.48
N LEU A 64 46.69 -8.61 14.25
CA LEU A 64 45.51 -9.42 14.05
C LEU A 64 45.32 -10.37 15.22
N ALA A 65 44.17 -10.31 15.90
CA ALA A 65 43.80 -11.31 16.90
C ALA A 65 43.38 -12.59 16.19
N LEU A 66 43.95 -13.72 16.60
CA LEU A 66 43.68 -15.04 16.06
C LEU A 66 42.61 -15.78 16.86
N GLY A 67 42.62 -15.62 18.20
CA GLY A 67 41.65 -16.22 19.10
C GLY A 67 42.12 -16.23 20.56
N ASN A 68 41.21 -16.57 21.46
CA ASN A 68 41.53 -16.73 22.89
C ASN A 68 42.04 -18.17 23.14
N SER A 69 43.03 -18.34 24.01
CA SER A 69 43.57 -19.65 24.38
C SER A 69 42.57 -20.57 25.07
N SER A 70 41.46 -20.03 25.56
CA SER A 70 40.34 -20.83 26.07
C SER A 70 39.43 -21.43 24.97
N VAL A 71 39.58 -20.97 23.73
CA VAL A 71 38.70 -21.37 22.59
C VAL A 71 39.50 -22.15 21.54
N ILE A 72 40.75 -21.75 21.27
CA ILE A 72 41.62 -22.40 20.29
C ILE A 72 42.95 -22.84 20.92
N THR A 73 43.47 -23.97 20.51
CA THR A 73 44.76 -24.49 20.94
C THR A 73 45.93 -23.72 20.33
N VAL A 74 47.14 -23.88 20.91
CA VAL A 74 48.37 -23.31 20.34
C VAL A 74 48.60 -23.81 18.91
N SER A 75 48.31 -25.09 18.64
CA SER A 75 48.47 -25.69 17.31
C SER A 75 47.56 -25.03 16.29
N GLU A 76 46.30 -24.88 16.60
CA GLU A 76 45.32 -24.21 15.74
C GLU A 76 45.67 -22.74 15.50
N ALA A 77 46.03 -22.00 16.55
CA ALA A 77 46.48 -20.61 16.44
C ALA A 77 47.71 -20.48 15.54
N ARG A 78 48.66 -21.44 15.65
CA ARG A 78 49.86 -21.48 14.80
C ARG A 78 49.52 -21.80 13.36
N GLN A 79 48.58 -22.70 13.10
CA GLN A 79 48.09 -23.00 11.75
C GLN A 79 47.44 -21.78 11.10
N LEU A 80 46.58 -21.08 11.83
CA LEU A 80 45.98 -19.82 11.38
C LEU A 80 47.03 -18.73 11.09
N ALA A 81 48.05 -18.61 11.95
CA ALA A 81 49.16 -17.67 11.74
C ALA A 81 49.93 -17.99 10.45
N LYS A 82 50.26 -19.28 10.18
CA LYS A 82 50.88 -19.71 8.91
C LYS A 82 50.04 -19.38 7.70
N GLN A 83 48.74 -19.67 7.75
CA GLN A 83 47.81 -19.36 6.67
C GLN A 83 47.81 -17.85 6.37
N TYR A 84 47.63 -17.00 7.37
CA TYR A 84 47.60 -15.55 7.19
C TYR A 84 48.93 -14.95 6.77
N ILE A 85 50.05 -15.49 7.17
CA ILE A 85 51.37 -15.09 6.63
C ILE A 85 51.45 -15.43 5.14
N GLY A 86 50.94 -16.58 4.72
CA GLY A 86 50.83 -16.96 3.32
C GLY A 86 49.95 -15.97 2.51
N ASP A 87 48.86 -15.51 3.07
CA ASP A 87 47.99 -14.49 2.44
C ASP A 87 48.72 -13.14 2.35
N VAL A 88 49.39 -12.72 3.42
CA VAL A 88 50.18 -11.48 3.46
C VAL A 88 51.33 -11.51 2.44
N SER A 89 51.99 -12.65 2.26
CA SER A 89 53.07 -12.80 1.25
C SER A 89 52.54 -12.71 -0.18
N ARG A 90 51.24 -12.99 -0.39
CA ARG A 90 50.53 -12.79 -1.65
C ARG A 90 49.98 -11.37 -1.84
N GLY A 91 50.30 -10.45 -0.91
CA GLY A 91 49.85 -9.06 -0.95
C GLY A 91 48.46 -8.80 -0.38
N ILE A 92 47.82 -9.77 0.29
CA ILE A 92 46.49 -9.66 0.89
C ILE A 92 46.59 -9.09 2.31
N ASP A 93 45.94 -7.91 2.55
CA ASP A 93 45.83 -7.37 3.90
C ASP A 93 44.66 -8.04 4.65
N VAL A 94 44.97 -9.11 5.37
CA VAL A 94 43.99 -9.94 6.12
C VAL A 94 43.23 -9.11 7.17
N PHE A 95 43.87 -8.10 7.77
CA PHE A 95 43.25 -7.20 8.74
C PHE A 95 42.11 -6.40 8.09
N LEU A 96 42.39 -5.80 6.92
CA LEU A 96 41.38 -5.04 6.18
C LEU A 96 40.27 -5.96 5.67
N GLN A 97 40.59 -7.17 5.21
CA GLN A 97 39.60 -8.15 4.75
C GLN A 97 38.66 -8.56 5.89
N LYS A 98 39.19 -8.90 7.08
CA LYS A 98 38.36 -9.19 8.26
C LYS A 98 37.53 -7.98 8.72
N LYS A 99 38.10 -6.79 8.68
CA LYS A 99 37.39 -5.57 9.03
C LYS A 99 36.23 -5.28 8.06
N LYS A 100 36.44 -5.48 6.77
CA LYS A 100 35.36 -5.37 5.75
C LYS A 100 34.28 -6.43 5.97
N ALA A 101 34.65 -7.68 6.21
CA ALA A 101 33.69 -8.76 6.48
C ALA A 101 32.86 -8.47 7.74
N ALA A 102 33.45 -8.03 8.83
CA ALA A 102 32.75 -7.67 10.06
C ALA A 102 31.80 -6.43 9.87
N LEU A 103 32.21 -5.48 9.03
CA LEU A 103 31.36 -4.34 8.65
C LEU A 103 30.14 -4.78 7.83
N ILE A 104 30.36 -5.68 6.87
CA ILE A 104 29.28 -6.27 6.06
C ILE A 104 28.33 -7.05 6.96
N GLU A 105 28.84 -7.90 7.84
CA GLU A 105 28.03 -8.68 8.79
C GLU A 105 27.22 -7.76 9.74
N LYS A 106 27.83 -6.67 10.23
CA LYS A 106 27.12 -5.67 11.05
C LYS A 106 26.02 -4.96 10.26
N GLN A 107 26.28 -4.59 9.01
CA GLN A 107 25.27 -4.01 8.12
C GLN A 107 24.19 -5.02 7.77
N GLU A 108 24.52 -6.31 7.68
CA GLU A 108 23.56 -7.38 7.45
C GLU A 108 22.62 -7.58 8.63
N ASN A 109 23.13 -7.51 9.84
CA ASN A 109 22.31 -7.65 11.05
C ASN A 109 21.43 -6.43 11.33
N THR A 110 21.77 -5.23 10.83
CA THR A 110 20.99 -3.98 11.00
C THR A 110 20.04 -3.67 9.84
N SER A 111 19.99 -4.51 8.79
CA SER A 111 19.07 -4.27 7.66
C SER A 111 17.61 -4.30 8.13
N PRO A 112 16.82 -3.27 7.85
CA PRO A 112 15.41 -3.24 8.23
C PRO A 112 14.62 -4.36 7.54
N THR A 113 13.51 -4.77 8.18
CA THR A 113 12.61 -5.78 7.64
C THR A 113 11.55 -5.16 6.73
N ILE A 114 10.86 -6.01 5.98
CA ILE A 114 9.68 -5.61 5.19
C ILE A 114 8.61 -4.97 6.10
N ALA A 115 8.42 -5.47 7.32
CA ALA A 115 7.45 -4.90 8.26
C ALA A 115 7.81 -3.46 8.65
N VAL A 116 9.08 -3.17 8.87
CA VAL A 116 9.55 -1.80 9.17
C VAL A 116 9.31 -0.88 7.97
N LEU A 117 9.70 -1.30 6.76
CA LEU A 117 9.44 -0.53 5.54
C LEU A 117 7.95 -0.29 5.31
N ALA A 118 7.12 -1.31 5.50
CA ALA A 118 5.67 -1.19 5.34
C ALA A 118 5.07 -0.19 6.35
N SER A 119 5.51 -0.21 7.60
CA SER A 119 5.06 0.74 8.63
C SER A 119 5.41 2.19 8.23
N GLU A 120 6.66 2.45 7.82
CA GLU A 120 7.06 3.77 7.37
C GLU A 120 6.30 4.23 6.11
N PHE A 121 6.11 3.33 5.15
CA PHE A 121 5.36 3.61 3.93
C PHE A 121 3.89 3.95 4.23
N ILE A 122 3.25 3.19 5.13
CA ILE A 122 1.86 3.45 5.53
C ILE A 122 1.75 4.83 6.20
N GLU A 123 2.63 5.15 7.14
CA GLU A 123 2.58 6.41 7.86
C GLU A 123 2.92 7.62 6.98
N ARG A 124 4.01 7.54 6.22
CA ARG A 124 4.57 8.70 5.50
C ARG A 124 4.02 8.92 4.10
N ASP A 125 3.50 7.86 3.45
CA ASP A 125 2.96 7.97 2.08
C ASP A 125 1.46 7.68 2.04
N ILE A 126 1.00 6.54 2.55
CA ILE A 126 -0.40 6.14 2.41
C ILE A 126 -1.34 7.07 3.20
N LYS A 127 -1.05 7.31 4.47
CA LYS A 127 -1.89 8.19 5.33
C LYS A 127 -1.80 9.65 4.90
N ALA A 128 -0.64 10.11 4.44
CA ALA A 128 -0.46 11.49 4.00
C ALA A 128 -1.17 11.81 2.67
N ASN A 129 -1.21 10.84 1.74
CA ASN A 129 -1.62 11.10 0.36
C ASN A 129 -2.96 10.47 -0.05
N ARG A 130 -3.64 9.69 0.84
CA ARG A 130 -4.88 8.99 0.49
C ARG A 130 -6.00 9.25 1.48
N LYS A 131 -7.19 9.50 0.96
CA LYS A 131 -8.43 9.65 1.76
C LYS A 131 -8.98 8.33 2.33
N GLY A 132 -8.60 7.17 1.79
CA GLY A 132 -9.09 5.85 2.21
C GLY A 132 -7.94 4.89 2.45
N VAL A 133 -7.45 4.82 3.67
CA VAL A 133 -6.26 4.03 4.04
C VAL A 133 -6.57 2.60 4.46
N ASP A 134 -7.76 2.34 5.05
CA ASP A 134 -8.14 1.05 5.62
C ASP A 134 -8.00 -0.15 4.66
N PRO A 135 -8.41 -0.05 3.37
CA PRO A 135 -8.25 -1.16 2.44
C PRO A 135 -6.78 -1.52 2.20
N VAL A 136 -5.88 -0.52 2.22
CA VAL A 136 -4.43 -0.73 2.04
C VAL A 136 -3.84 -1.36 3.29
N ILE A 137 -4.16 -0.84 4.48
CA ILE A 137 -3.71 -1.39 5.76
C ILE A 137 -4.15 -2.85 5.86
N ARG A 138 -5.42 -3.15 5.61
CA ARG A 138 -5.94 -4.52 5.62
C ARG A 138 -5.23 -5.45 4.63
N MET A 139 -4.79 -4.94 3.48
CA MET A 139 -4.01 -5.72 2.52
C MET A 139 -2.63 -6.07 3.09
N PHE A 140 -1.97 -5.12 3.76
CA PHE A 140 -0.71 -5.40 4.46
C PHE A 140 -0.89 -6.43 5.57
N GLU A 141 -1.90 -6.27 6.41
CA GLU A 141 -2.17 -7.14 7.57
C GLU A 141 -2.55 -8.57 7.17
N LYS A 142 -3.33 -8.74 6.10
CA LYS A 142 -3.86 -10.05 5.70
C LYS A 142 -3.05 -10.77 4.65
N ASP A 143 -2.57 -10.04 3.64
CA ASP A 143 -2.02 -10.63 2.43
C ASP A 143 -0.49 -10.49 2.32
N ILE A 144 0.16 -9.59 3.08
CA ILE A 144 1.58 -9.27 2.90
C ILE A 144 2.41 -9.60 4.15
N LEU A 145 2.17 -8.91 5.25
CA LEU A 145 3.02 -8.98 6.45
C LEU A 145 3.10 -10.37 7.10
N PRO A 146 2.01 -11.17 7.16
CA PRO A 146 2.09 -12.51 7.73
C PRO A 146 3.07 -13.43 7.00
N PHE A 147 3.33 -13.18 5.72
CA PHE A 147 4.11 -14.07 4.86
C PHE A 147 5.54 -13.59 4.60
N ILE A 148 5.75 -12.27 4.50
CA ILE A 148 7.06 -11.69 4.17
C ILE A 148 7.53 -10.61 5.14
N GLY A 149 6.76 -10.26 6.16
CA GLY A 149 7.06 -9.14 7.07
C GLY A 149 8.41 -9.26 7.77
N ASN A 150 8.83 -10.47 8.14
CA ASN A 150 10.07 -10.73 8.85
C ASN A 150 11.32 -10.82 7.94
N TYR A 151 11.14 -10.83 6.61
CA TYR A 151 12.28 -10.82 5.69
C TYR A 151 13.02 -9.51 5.78
N LYS A 152 14.35 -9.57 5.80
CA LYS A 152 15.19 -8.38 5.63
C LYS A 152 15.07 -7.85 4.21
N LEU A 153 15.11 -6.52 4.04
CA LEU A 153 14.90 -5.88 2.75
C LEU A 153 15.85 -6.37 1.65
N LYS A 154 17.09 -6.73 2.00
CA LYS A 154 18.08 -7.23 1.04
C LYS A 154 17.97 -8.74 0.75
N GLU A 155 17.22 -9.48 1.54
CA GLU A 155 17.03 -10.92 1.36
C GLU A 155 15.80 -11.22 0.51
N ILE A 156 14.84 -10.29 0.43
CA ILE A 156 13.59 -10.52 -0.30
C ILE A 156 13.83 -10.56 -1.80
N THR A 157 13.45 -11.65 -2.42
CA THR A 157 13.57 -11.84 -3.86
C THR A 157 12.20 -11.75 -4.55
N ARG A 158 12.21 -11.52 -5.88
CA ARG A 158 10.99 -11.60 -6.69
C ARG A 158 10.30 -12.95 -6.51
N ARG A 159 11.06 -14.05 -6.49
CA ARG A 159 10.53 -15.41 -6.33
C ARG A 159 9.77 -15.56 -5.01
N GLU A 160 10.31 -15.05 -3.91
CA GLU A 160 9.64 -15.10 -2.60
C GLU A 160 8.34 -14.30 -2.58
N ILE A 161 8.32 -13.12 -3.19
CA ILE A 161 7.11 -12.29 -3.29
C ILE A 161 6.02 -13.01 -4.08
N PHE A 162 6.37 -13.65 -5.21
CA PHE A 162 5.41 -14.44 -5.97
C PHE A 162 4.90 -15.60 -5.13
N LYS A 163 5.78 -16.50 -4.70
CA LYS A 163 5.43 -17.73 -4.01
C LYS A 163 4.63 -17.51 -2.73
N LYS A 164 4.95 -16.46 -1.96
CA LYS A 164 4.37 -16.26 -0.63
C LYS A 164 3.21 -15.28 -0.60
N VAL A 165 3.11 -14.39 -1.59
CA VAL A 165 2.08 -13.33 -1.59
C VAL A 165 1.20 -13.40 -2.82
N LEU A 166 1.77 -13.28 -4.03
CA LEU A 166 0.95 -13.09 -5.23
C LEU A 166 0.26 -14.36 -5.72
N ASP A 167 0.98 -15.49 -5.76
CA ASP A 167 0.43 -16.77 -6.21
C ASP A 167 -0.70 -17.25 -5.29
N PRO A 168 -0.58 -17.26 -3.95
CA PRO A 168 -1.69 -17.65 -3.07
C PRO A 168 -2.96 -16.80 -3.24
N ILE A 169 -2.80 -15.49 -3.54
CA ILE A 169 -3.95 -14.63 -3.82
C ILE A 169 -4.59 -15.00 -5.15
N THR A 170 -3.78 -15.34 -6.15
CA THR A 170 -4.24 -15.73 -7.48
C THR A 170 -4.91 -17.11 -7.45
N ASP A 171 -4.34 -18.07 -6.74
CA ASP A 171 -4.82 -19.45 -6.63
C ASP A 171 -6.20 -19.53 -5.96
N ARG A 172 -6.48 -18.65 -5.00
CA ARG A 172 -7.84 -18.52 -4.42
C ARG A 172 -8.84 -17.77 -5.33
N GLY A 173 -8.49 -17.50 -6.59
CA GLY A 173 -9.35 -16.85 -7.59
C GLY A 173 -9.43 -15.31 -7.50
N ALA A 174 -8.71 -14.68 -6.57
CA ALA A 174 -8.79 -13.25 -6.31
C ALA A 174 -7.84 -12.41 -7.22
N LYS A 175 -7.90 -12.62 -8.53
CA LYS A 175 -6.99 -12.03 -9.54
C LYS A 175 -6.86 -10.51 -9.45
N THR A 176 -7.98 -9.80 -9.32
CA THR A 176 -7.97 -8.32 -9.16
C THR A 176 -7.28 -7.89 -7.86
N GLN A 177 -7.45 -8.65 -6.78
CA GLN A 177 -6.75 -8.40 -5.52
C GLN A 177 -5.24 -8.61 -5.68
N ALA A 178 -4.80 -9.67 -6.36
CA ALA A 178 -3.39 -9.92 -6.65
C ALA A 178 -2.76 -8.74 -7.42
N ASN A 179 -3.46 -8.20 -8.42
CA ASN A 179 -3.00 -7.02 -9.17
C ASN A 179 -2.91 -5.75 -8.30
N LYS A 180 -3.84 -5.56 -7.38
CA LYS A 180 -3.81 -4.44 -6.41
C LYS A 180 -2.65 -4.61 -5.44
N THR A 181 -2.45 -5.82 -4.93
CA THR A 181 -1.32 -6.17 -4.05
C THR A 181 0.02 -5.95 -4.75
N LEU A 182 0.17 -6.37 -6.00
CA LEU A 182 1.35 -6.07 -6.81
C LEU A 182 1.59 -4.55 -6.90
N SER A 183 0.53 -3.78 -7.17
CA SER A 183 0.66 -2.32 -7.33
C SER A 183 1.11 -1.64 -6.04
N ILE A 184 0.56 -2.05 -4.89
CA ILE A 184 0.93 -1.47 -3.60
C ILE A 184 2.35 -1.89 -3.16
N LEU A 185 2.73 -3.15 -3.39
CA LEU A 185 4.09 -3.62 -3.15
C LEU A 185 5.12 -2.87 -3.98
N LYS A 186 4.82 -2.60 -5.26
CA LYS A 186 5.71 -1.77 -6.10
C LYS A 186 5.90 -0.37 -5.53
N GLN A 187 4.83 0.26 -5.05
CA GLN A 187 4.90 1.59 -4.42
C GLN A 187 5.74 1.55 -3.15
N MET A 188 5.52 0.56 -2.28
CA MET A 188 6.30 0.38 -1.06
C MET A 188 7.80 0.17 -1.34
N PHE A 189 8.15 -0.68 -2.31
CA PHE A 189 9.56 -0.89 -2.66
C PHE A 189 10.18 0.33 -3.32
N ASN A 190 9.45 1.07 -4.17
CA ASN A 190 9.93 2.33 -4.72
C ASN A 190 10.18 3.37 -3.62
N PHE A 191 9.27 3.50 -2.65
CA PHE A 191 9.45 4.33 -1.46
C PHE A 191 10.73 3.94 -0.68
N GLY A 192 11.04 2.64 -0.60
CA GLY A 192 12.29 2.16 0.01
C GLY A 192 13.53 2.50 -0.81
N VAL A 193 13.45 2.48 -2.14
CA VAL A 193 14.53 2.91 -3.05
C VAL A 193 14.78 4.42 -2.92
N GLU A 194 13.74 5.24 -2.93
CA GLU A 194 13.83 6.70 -2.77
C GLU A 194 14.47 7.14 -1.45
N ARG A 195 14.53 6.25 -0.45
CA ARG A 195 15.13 6.47 0.89
C ARG A 195 16.42 5.70 1.12
N ASP A 196 17.01 5.15 0.08
CA ASP A 196 18.23 4.34 0.15
C ASP A 196 18.17 3.14 1.15
N LEU A 197 16.94 2.68 1.47
CA LEU A 197 16.74 1.51 2.32
C LEU A 197 16.98 0.20 1.57
N ILE A 198 16.82 0.21 0.25
CA ILE A 198 17.09 -0.90 -0.66
C ILE A 198 17.67 -0.37 -1.98
N GLN A 199 18.53 -1.14 -2.62
CA GLN A 199 19.21 -0.73 -3.86
C GLN A 199 18.30 -0.72 -5.09
N GLY A 200 17.22 -1.51 -5.06
CA GLY A 200 16.30 -1.60 -6.19
C GLY A 200 15.00 -2.32 -5.85
N ASN A 201 13.96 -2.05 -6.60
CA ASN A 201 12.67 -2.68 -6.44
C ASN A 201 12.66 -4.07 -7.10
N PRO A 202 12.55 -5.19 -6.34
CA PRO A 202 12.66 -6.55 -6.88
C PRO A 202 11.55 -6.92 -7.88
N ILE A 203 10.43 -6.20 -7.85
CA ILE A 203 9.26 -6.45 -8.71
C ILE A 203 8.96 -5.28 -9.67
N SER A 204 9.89 -4.36 -9.88
CA SER A 204 9.70 -3.18 -10.74
C SER A 204 9.17 -3.52 -12.13
N THR A 205 9.72 -4.54 -12.77
CA THR A 205 9.40 -4.97 -14.14
C THR A 205 8.18 -5.89 -14.24
N VAL A 206 7.64 -6.39 -13.11
CA VAL A 206 6.50 -7.31 -13.11
C VAL A 206 5.24 -6.60 -13.61
N LYS A 207 4.57 -7.18 -14.59
CA LYS A 207 3.33 -6.64 -15.17
C LYS A 207 2.11 -7.32 -14.54
N LYS A 208 0.98 -6.60 -14.41
CA LYS A 208 -0.30 -7.16 -13.93
C LYS A 208 -0.73 -8.39 -14.73
N LYS A 209 -0.45 -8.40 -16.04
CA LYS A 209 -0.75 -9.52 -16.93
C LYS A 209 -0.15 -10.85 -16.44
N SER A 210 1.03 -10.81 -15.84
CA SER A 210 1.74 -12.00 -15.34
C SER A 210 1.36 -12.40 -13.89
N VAL A 211 0.42 -11.70 -13.25
CA VAL A 211 -0.06 -11.98 -11.90
C VAL A 211 -1.55 -12.31 -11.94
N GLY A 212 -2.43 -11.31 -11.93
CA GLY A 212 -3.88 -11.51 -11.97
C GLY A 212 -4.49 -11.46 -13.36
N GLY A 213 -3.67 -11.29 -14.41
CA GLY A 213 -4.13 -11.11 -15.78
C GLY A 213 -4.60 -9.70 -16.09
N LEU A 214 -5.13 -9.51 -17.29
CA LEU A 214 -5.72 -8.24 -17.71
C LEU A 214 -7.09 -8.06 -17.05
N GLU A 215 -7.29 -6.93 -16.42
CA GLU A 215 -8.59 -6.53 -15.87
C GLU A 215 -9.47 -6.00 -17.00
N LYS A 216 -10.58 -6.69 -17.29
CA LYS A 216 -11.58 -6.19 -18.22
C LYS A 216 -12.40 -5.10 -17.52
N SER A 217 -12.49 -3.93 -18.12
CA SER A 217 -13.44 -2.91 -17.70
C SER A 217 -14.85 -3.43 -17.86
N ARG A 218 -15.72 -3.14 -16.88
CA ARG A 218 -17.14 -3.40 -17.06
C ARG A 218 -17.67 -2.45 -18.13
N THR A 219 -18.46 -2.98 -19.05
CA THR A 219 -19.11 -2.22 -20.13
C THR A 219 -20.61 -2.18 -20.00
N ARG A 220 -21.15 -2.74 -18.90
CA ARG A 220 -22.59 -2.86 -18.67
C ARG A 220 -23.24 -1.48 -18.55
N ALA A 221 -24.13 -1.17 -19.48
CA ALA A 221 -25.20 -0.18 -19.39
C ALA A 221 -26.53 -0.95 -19.46
N LEU A 222 -27.53 -0.53 -18.71
CA LEU A 222 -28.85 -1.15 -18.74
C LEU A 222 -29.62 -0.64 -19.97
N GLU A 223 -30.42 -1.52 -20.56
CA GLU A 223 -31.41 -1.12 -21.53
C GLU A 223 -32.52 -0.36 -20.83
N PHE A 224 -33.27 0.42 -21.58
CA PHE A 224 -34.33 1.25 -21.04
C PHE A 224 -35.39 0.41 -20.31
N ASP A 225 -35.85 -0.68 -20.93
CA ASP A 225 -36.83 -1.60 -20.34
C ASP A 225 -36.28 -2.27 -19.05
N GLU A 226 -34.98 -2.52 -18.98
CA GLU A 226 -34.36 -3.06 -17.78
C GLU A 226 -34.39 -2.06 -16.64
N VAL A 227 -34.17 -0.77 -16.92
CA VAL A 227 -34.26 0.29 -15.91
C VAL A 227 -35.69 0.36 -15.35
N ILE A 228 -36.71 0.39 -16.22
CA ILE A 228 -38.10 0.38 -15.79
C ILE A 228 -38.40 -0.87 -14.96
N GLN A 229 -38.02 -2.05 -15.45
CA GLN A 229 -38.27 -3.32 -14.76
C GLN A 229 -37.60 -3.35 -13.36
N VAL A 230 -36.38 -2.81 -13.23
CA VAL A 230 -35.69 -2.73 -11.95
C VAL A 230 -36.51 -1.87 -10.97
N PHE A 231 -36.92 -0.66 -11.36
CA PHE A 231 -37.60 0.25 -10.45
C PHE A 231 -39.04 -0.15 -10.14
N ASP A 232 -39.72 -0.88 -11.02
CA ASP A 232 -41.01 -1.48 -10.73
C ASP A 232 -40.94 -2.63 -9.74
N ARG A 233 -39.87 -3.37 -9.74
CA ARG A 233 -39.67 -4.54 -8.87
C ARG A 233 -39.06 -4.23 -7.50
N LEU A 234 -38.16 -3.24 -7.44
CA LEU A 234 -37.45 -2.90 -6.20
C LEU A 234 -38.38 -2.71 -4.98
N PRO A 235 -39.52 -1.96 -5.06
CA PRO A 235 -40.41 -1.79 -3.92
C PRO A 235 -41.06 -3.10 -3.43
N LYS A 236 -41.30 -4.05 -4.34
CA LYS A 236 -41.96 -5.34 -4.08
C LYS A 236 -40.98 -6.37 -3.42
N LEU A 237 -39.68 -6.06 -3.38
CA LEU A 237 -38.64 -6.99 -2.92
C LEU A 237 -38.17 -6.72 -1.47
N GLY A 238 -38.85 -5.84 -0.73
CA GLY A 238 -38.54 -5.50 0.64
C GLY A 238 -37.20 -4.77 0.80
N ILE A 239 -36.80 -4.01 -0.23
CA ILE A 239 -35.64 -3.11 -0.16
C ILE A 239 -36.08 -1.81 0.50
N SER A 240 -35.24 -1.25 1.37
CA SER A 240 -35.56 -0.01 2.05
C SER A 240 -35.78 1.15 1.08
N GLN A 241 -36.77 1.99 1.37
CA GLN A 241 -37.13 3.14 0.53
C GLN A 241 -35.93 4.06 0.28
N GLN A 242 -35.10 4.31 1.28
CA GLN A 242 -33.89 5.15 1.13
C GLN A 242 -32.93 4.61 0.06
N VAL A 243 -32.77 3.28 -0.02
CA VAL A 243 -31.95 2.63 -1.05
C VAL A 243 -32.58 2.81 -2.43
N ILE A 244 -33.90 2.61 -2.54
CA ILE A 244 -34.63 2.78 -3.79
C ILE A 244 -34.52 4.23 -4.29
N TYR A 245 -34.79 5.19 -3.43
CA TYR A 245 -34.65 6.62 -3.77
C TYR A 245 -33.23 7.02 -4.13
N ALA A 246 -32.22 6.48 -3.45
CA ALA A 246 -30.83 6.75 -3.80
C ALA A 246 -30.47 6.17 -5.19
N LEU A 247 -30.97 4.98 -5.53
CA LEU A 247 -30.79 4.40 -6.87
C LEU A 247 -31.53 5.21 -7.95
N LYS A 248 -32.77 5.68 -7.67
CA LYS A 248 -33.50 6.61 -8.56
C LYS A 248 -32.70 7.91 -8.76
N CYS A 249 -32.19 8.51 -7.71
CA CYS A 249 -31.38 9.73 -7.79
C CYS A 249 -30.11 9.53 -8.64
N ILE A 250 -29.41 8.39 -8.49
CA ILE A 250 -28.24 8.06 -9.35
C ILE A 250 -28.68 7.98 -10.81
N THR A 251 -29.84 7.38 -11.08
CA THR A 251 -30.34 7.20 -12.44
C THR A 251 -30.81 8.53 -13.05
N LEU A 252 -31.36 9.44 -12.26
CA LEU A 252 -31.78 10.77 -12.75
C LEU A 252 -30.62 11.72 -13.01
N THR A 253 -29.51 11.59 -12.24
CA THR A 253 -28.45 12.59 -12.23
C THR A 253 -27.13 12.11 -12.84
N GLY A 254 -26.94 10.80 -12.97
CA GLY A 254 -25.65 10.23 -13.31
C GLY A 254 -24.57 10.41 -12.23
N CYS A 255 -24.90 10.88 -11.03
CA CYS A 255 -23.96 11.07 -9.93
C CYS A 255 -23.38 9.76 -9.41
N ARG A 256 -22.21 9.84 -8.75
CA ARG A 256 -21.61 8.65 -8.14
C ARG A 256 -22.38 8.22 -6.90
N PRO A 257 -22.45 6.91 -6.60
CA PRO A 257 -23.16 6.42 -5.41
C PRO A 257 -22.78 7.12 -4.10
N ILE A 258 -21.49 7.46 -3.91
CA ILE A 258 -21.03 8.16 -2.70
C ILE A 258 -21.48 9.63 -2.68
N GLU A 259 -21.60 10.26 -3.83
CA GLU A 259 -22.08 11.64 -3.96
C GLU A 259 -23.56 11.71 -3.54
N VAL A 260 -24.35 10.74 -4.02
CA VAL A 260 -25.79 10.64 -3.71
C VAL A 260 -26.01 10.24 -2.24
N THR A 261 -25.45 9.13 -1.78
CA THR A 261 -25.73 8.64 -0.42
C THR A 261 -25.34 9.63 0.68
N GLY A 262 -24.32 10.46 0.44
CA GLY A 262 -23.90 11.48 1.40
C GLY A 262 -24.57 12.85 1.24
N ALA A 263 -25.59 13.00 0.37
CA ALA A 263 -26.25 14.28 0.10
C ALA A 263 -26.89 14.86 1.37
N GLN A 264 -26.77 16.18 1.54
CA GLN A 264 -27.40 16.95 2.61
C GLN A 264 -28.35 18.00 2.03
N TRP A 265 -29.44 18.27 2.74
CA TRP A 265 -30.47 19.21 2.28
C TRP A 265 -29.93 20.62 2.00
N GLN A 266 -28.96 21.09 2.78
CA GLN A 266 -28.31 22.40 2.60
C GLN A 266 -27.52 22.54 1.29
N GLU A 267 -27.28 21.46 0.56
CA GLU A 267 -26.54 21.48 -0.71
C GLU A 267 -27.44 21.82 -1.91
N PHE A 268 -28.75 21.84 -1.71
CA PHE A 268 -29.75 22.07 -2.75
C PHE A 268 -30.25 23.51 -2.72
N ASP A 269 -29.92 24.27 -3.75
CA ASP A 269 -30.43 25.62 -4.01
C ASP A 269 -31.65 25.49 -4.97
N PHE A 270 -32.85 25.49 -4.42
CA PHE A 270 -34.08 25.35 -5.19
C PHE A 270 -34.43 26.62 -5.97
N ASP A 271 -33.96 27.80 -5.59
CA ASP A 271 -34.19 29.05 -6.33
C ASP A 271 -33.38 29.04 -7.63
N LYS A 272 -32.11 28.56 -7.55
CA LYS A 272 -31.23 28.41 -8.73
C LYS A 272 -31.36 27.08 -9.43
N MET A 273 -32.10 26.15 -8.84
CA MET A 273 -32.27 24.78 -9.34
C MET A 273 -30.93 24.09 -9.52
N VAL A 274 -30.07 24.12 -8.50
CA VAL A 274 -28.71 23.53 -8.51
C VAL A 274 -28.43 22.80 -7.21
N TRP A 275 -27.98 21.56 -7.32
CA TRP A 275 -27.40 20.80 -6.24
C TRP A 275 -25.88 20.92 -6.29
N THR A 276 -25.26 21.47 -5.25
CA THR A 276 -23.79 21.67 -5.16
C THR A 276 -23.18 20.62 -4.24
N ILE A 277 -22.53 19.61 -4.80
CA ILE A 277 -21.83 18.56 -4.05
C ILE A 277 -20.48 19.11 -3.62
N PRO A 278 -20.17 19.11 -2.30
CA PRO A 278 -18.93 19.67 -1.79
C PRO A 278 -17.70 18.84 -2.18
N ALA A 279 -16.57 19.52 -2.22
CA ALA A 279 -15.29 18.99 -2.72
C ALA A 279 -14.81 17.71 -2.01
N GLU A 280 -15.15 17.57 -0.73
CA GLU A 280 -14.75 16.41 0.10
C GLU A 280 -15.35 15.09 -0.40
N ARG A 281 -16.55 15.16 -1.04
CA ARG A 281 -17.22 14.00 -1.62
C ARG A 281 -16.93 13.76 -3.10
N VAL A 282 -16.31 14.73 -3.77
CA VAL A 282 -15.96 14.62 -5.19
C VAL A 282 -14.70 13.77 -5.34
N LYS A 283 -14.78 12.71 -6.15
CA LYS A 283 -13.63 11.85 -6.45
C LYS A 283 -12.59 12.57 -7.31
N GLN A 284 -11.30 12.31 -7.10
CA GLN A 284 -10.17 12.87 -7.86
C GLN A 284 -9.95 14.39 -7.69
N ASN A 285 -10.38 14.93 -6.58
CA ASN A 285 -10.11 16.31 -6.23
C ASN A 285 -8.75 16.41 -5.54
N LYS A 286 -7.68 16.55 -6.32
CA LYS A 286 -6.31 16.59 -5.79
C LYS A 286 -6.07 17.82 -4.91
N ASN A 287 -6.71 18.94 -5.23
CA ASN A 287 -6.50 20.21 -4.54
C ASN A 287 -7.65 20.57 -3.55
N GLY A 288 -8.66 19.71 -3.40
CA GLY A 288 -9.77 19.97 -2.45
C GLY A 288 -10.75 21.09 -2.84
N GLU A 289 -10.61 21.72 -4.01
CA GLU A 289 -11.35 22.92 -4.38
C GLU A 289 -12.53 22.68 -5.34
N ARG A 290 -12.54 21.54 -6.03
CA ARG A 290 -13.54 21.29 -7.08
C ARG A 290 -14.82 20.72 -6.51
N THR A 291 -15.88 21.51 -6.54
CA THR A 291 -17.25 21.08 -6.29
C THR A 291 -17.86 20.42 -7.55
N HIS A 292 -18.97 19.72 -7.39
CA HIS A 292 -19.77 19.21 -8.51
C HIS A 292 -21.17 19.86 -8.46
N LYS A 293 -21.46 20.72 -9.40
CA LYS A 293 -22.79 21.32 -9.56
C LYS A 293 -23.65 20.44 -10.47
N VAL A 294 -24.82 20.04 -10.01
CA VAL A 294 -25.77 19.19 -10.69
C VAL A 294 -27.05 19.99 -10.90
N PRO A 295 -27.58 20.12 -12.14
CA PRO A 295 -28.86 20.77 -12.35
C PRO A 295 -29.95 19.93 -11.69
N ILE A 296 -30.86 20.59 -10.98
CA ILE A 296 -32.07 19.98 -10.41
C ILE A 296 -33.14 19.99 -11.51
N THR A 297 -33.56 18.80 -11.93
CA THR A 297 -34.62 18.60 -12.90
C THR A 297 -35.99 18.48 -12.20
N GLN A 298 -37.10 18.57 -12.97
CA GLN A 298 -38.44 18.41 -12.41
C GLN A 298 -38.63 17.04 -11.74
N ASN A 299 -38.12 15.98 -12.34
CA ASN A 299 -38.16 14.64 -11.75
C ASN A 299 -37.34 14.52 -10.46
N MET A 300 -36.26 15.31 -10.33
CA MET A 300 -35.53 15.39 -9.05
C MET A 300 -36.32 16.12 -7.98
N VAL A 301 -37.06 17.20 -8.33
CA VAL A 301 -37.91 17.90 -7.37
C VAL A 301 -38.93 16.93 -6.79
N ILE A 302 -39.65 16.20 -7.66
CA ILE A 302 -40.65 15.19 -7.25
C ILE A 302 -40.01 14.15 -6.32
N LEU A 303 -38.84 13.61 -6.68
CA LEU A 303 -38.10 12.63 -5.86
C LEU A 303 -37.70 13.19 -4.48
N LEU A 304 -37.25 14.44 -4.44
CA LEU A 304 -36.81 15.09 -3.19
C LEU A 304 -38.01 15.42 -2.29
N ASP A 305 -39.15 15.79 -2.84
CA ASP A 305 -40.37 16.03 -2.08
C ASP A 305 -40.95 14.74 -1.50
N GLU A 306 -40.94 13.64 -2.26
CA GLU A 306 -41.32 12.32 -1.76
C GLU A 306 -40.38 11.88 -0.62
N LEU A 307 -39.09 12.08 -0.75
CA LEU A 307 -38.10 11.79 0.28
C LEU A 307 -38.33 12.61 1.55
N ARG A 308 -38.57 13.91 1.39
CA ARG A 308 -38.89 14.82 2.51
C ARG A 308 -40.13 14.36 3.26
N ALA A 309 -41.20 14.02 2.52
CA ALA A 309 -42.43 13.52 3.11
C ALA A 309 -42.22 12.18 3.85
N ALA A 310 -41.52 11.24 3.23
CA ALA A 310 -41.32 9.89 3.77
C ALA A 310 -40.42 9.86 5.03
N PHE A 311 -39.47 10.80 5.19
CA PHE A 311 -38.44 10.78 6.23
C PHE A 311 -38.41 12.03 7.11
N SER A 312 -39.41 12.92 7.03
CA SER A 312 -39.52 14.14 7.85
C SER A 312 -39.42 13.86 9.36
N TYR A 313 -39.94 12.72 9.81
CA TYR A 313 -39.94 12.31 11.22
C TYR A 313 -38.54 12.09 11.81
N LEU A 314 -37.51 11.91 10.94
CA LEU A 314 -36.12 11.74 11.39
C LEU A 314 -35.39 13.06 11.65
N ASN A 315 -35.94 14.19 11.20
CA ASN A 315 -35.32 15.52 11.29
C ASN A 315 -33.83 15.52 10.88
N SER A 316 -33.51 14.78 9.84
CA SER A 316 -32.13 14.53 9.41
C SER A 316 -31.62 15.63 8.49
N LYS A 317 -30.33 16.01 8.64
CA LYS A 317 -29.66 16.85 7.67
C LYS A 317 -29.38 16.14 6.33
N TYR A 318 -29.42 14.79 6.31
CA TYR A 318 -29.16 13.99 5.14
C TYR A 318 -30.44 13.74 4.33
N VAL A 319 -30.32 13.78 3.00
CA VAL A 319 -31.39 13.46 2.07
C VAL A 319 -31.76 11.96 2.11
N PHE A 320 -30.73 11.12 2.31
CA PHE A 320 -30.88 9.67 2.40
C PHE A 320 -30.45 9.20 3.81
N PRO A 321 -31.27 9.43 4.84
CA PRO A 321 -30.91 9.13 6.22
C PRO A 321 -30.92 7.62 6.49
N SER A 322 -30.03 7.15 7.36
CA SER A 322 -30.07 5.79 7.86
C SER A 322 -31.15 5.65 8.94
N THR A 323 -31.97 4.62 8.84
CA THR A 323 -32.97 4.27 9.86
C THR A 323 -32.43 3.28 10.89
N THR A 324 -31.18 2.80 10.72
CA THR A 324 -30.59 1.83 11.66
C THR A 324 -30.03 2.54 12.89
N THR A 325 -30.26 1.94 14.05
CA THR A 325 -29.81 2.42 15.38
C THR A 325 -28.36 2.10 15.73
N ASN A 326 -27.48 2.01 14.72
CA ASN A 326 -26.06 1.88 15.00
C ASN A 326 -25.57 3.11 15.80
N LYS A 327 -24.47 3.04 16.47
CA LYS A 327 -23.79 3.99 17.39
C LYS A 327 -24.27 5.47 17.47
N SER A 328 -24.97 5.96 16.46
CA SER A 328 -25.42 7.35 16.29
C SER A 328 -26.90 7.35 15.95
N GLY A 329 -27.85 7.10 16.65
CA GLY A 329 -29.31 7.18 16.43
C GLY A 329 -29.85 7.19 14.97
N PRO A 330 -31.14 6.95 14.77
CA PRO A 330 -31.76 7.04 13.45
C PRO A 330 -31.69 8.47 12.89
N GLY A 331 -31.33 8.61 11.61
CA GLY A 331 -31.28 9.91 10.92
C GLY A 331 -29.95 10.68 11.09
N GLU A 332 -29.12 10.34 12.06
CA GLU A 332 -27.86 11.06 12.31
C GLU A 332 -26.73 10.74 11.34
N GLN A 333 -26.87 9.65 10.59
CA GLN A 333 -25.92 9.24 9.56
C GLN A 333 -26.65 8.99 8.24
N PRO A 334 -25.97 9.16 7.10
CA PRO A 334 -26.53 8.77 5.82
C PRO A 334 -26.54 7.25 5.67
N ILE A 335 -27.27 6.71 4.71
CA ILE A 335 -27.17 5.30 4.35
C ILE A 335 -25.75 4.94 3.90
N ASP A 336 -25.28 3.76 4.30
CA ASP A 336 -24.01 3.24 3.80
C ASP A 336 -24.07 3.01 2.29
N ARG A 337 -23.13 3.57 1.54
CA ARG A 337 -23.03 3.38 0.08
C ARG A 337 -23.00 1.91 -0.35
N HIS A 338 -22.50 1.03 0.49
CA HIS A 338 -22.46 -0.40 0.21
C HIS A 338 -23.82 -1.06 0.37
N SER A 339 -24.78 -0.42 1.05
CA SER A 339 -26.16 -0.92 1.13
C SER A 339 -26.80 -1.03 -0.23
N LEU A 340 -26.55 -0.06 -1.13
CA LEU A 340 -27.01 -0.08 -2.52
C LEU A 340 -26.57 -1.35 -3.26
N SER A 341 -25.27 -1.63 -3.23
CA SER A 341 -24.69 -2.82 -3.87
C SER A 341 -25.18 -4.12 -3.25
N ARG A 342 -25.27 -4.15 -1.91
CA ARG A 342 -25.75 -5.33 -1.17
C ARG A 342 -27.22 -5.64 -1.49
N SER A 343 -28.06 -4.61 -1.56
CA SER A 343 -29.49 -4.76 -1.89
C SER A 343 -29.70 -5.31 -3.29
N ILE A 344 -29.02 -4.74 -4.29
CA ILE A 344 -29.06 -5.25 -5.67
C ILE A 344 -28.55 -6.69 -5.73
N SER A 345 -27.38 -6.97 -5.14
CA SER A 345 -26.76 -8.30 -5.22
C SER A 345 -27.63 -9.40 -4.60
N ARG A 346 -28.30 -9.11 -3.48
CA ARG A 346 -29.17 -10.06 -2.78
C ARG A 346 -30.46 -10.35 -3.52
N LYS A 347 -30.91 -9.41 -4.36
CA LYS A 347 -32.21 -9.49 -5.05
C LYS A 347 -32.07 -9.63 -6.58
N LEU A 348 -30.87 -9.85 -7.07
CA LEU A 348 -30.55 -9.82 -8.49
C LEU A 348 -31.43 -10.78 -9.32
N GLU A 349 -31.60 -12.03 -8.87
CA GLU A 349 -32.43 -13.03 -9.54
C GLU A 349 -33.89 -12.59 -9.60
N GLN A 350 -34.42 -12.00 -8.53
CA GLN A 350 -35.79 -11.52 -8.45
C GLN A 350 -36.02 -10.24 -9.30
N LEU A 351 -34.95 -9.47 -9.53
CA LEU A 351 -35.01 -8.33 -10.44
C LEU A 351 -35.15 -8.77 -11.90
N GLY A 352 -34.70 -9.98 -12.25
CA GLY A 352 -34.89 -10.57 -13.57
C GLY A 352 -34.13 -9.85 -14.70
N VAL A 353 -33.07 -9.14 -14.37
CA VAL A 353 -32.18 -8.46 -15.32
C VAL A 353 -30.76 -8.99 -15.19
N PRO A 354 -29.93 -8.93 -16.22
CA PRO A 354 -28.53 -9.28 -16.13
C PRO A 354 -27.79 -8.51 -15.04
N LYS A 355 -26.76 -9.14 -14.45
CA LYS A 355 -26.03 -8.59 -13.31
C LYS A 355 -25.51 -7.17 -13.53
N PHE A 356 -25.90 -6.29 -12.63
CA PHE A 356 -25.44 -4.90 -12.58
C PHE A 356 -25.07 -4.46 -11.15
N VAL A 357 -24.44 -3.32 -11.03
CA VAL A 357 -24.11 -2.65 -9.76
C VAL A 357 -24.54 -1.19 -9.82
N PRO A 358 -24.67 -0.46 -8.67
CA PRO A 358 -25.11 0.94 -8.68
C PRO A 358 -24.31 1.85 -9.62
N HIS A 359 -23.03 1.59 -9.83
CA HIS A 359 -22.21 2.37 -10.76
C HIS A 359 -22.58 2.13 -12.24
N ASP A 360 -23.19 0.99 -12.55
CA ASP A 360 -23.65 0.72 -13.92
C ASP A 360 -24.89 1.57 -14.27
N LEU A 361 -25.72 1.98 -13.28
CA LEU A 361 -26.79 2.98 -13.49
C LEU A 361 -26.23 4.32 -13.98
N ARG A 362 -25.15 4.80 -13.36
CA ARG A 362 -24.47 6.01 -13.85
C ARG A 362 -23.92 5.83 -15.28
N ARG A 363 -23.39 4.65 -15.60
CA ARG A 363 -22.96 4.33 -16.97
C ARG A 363 -24.14 4.28 -17.93
N THR A 364 -25.27 3.76 -17.48
CA THR A 364 -26.52 3.78 -18.23
C THR A 364 -26.91 5.21 -18.61
N VAL A 365 -26.91 6.13 -17.64
CA VAL A 365 -27.18 7.56 -17.93
C VAL A 365 -26.22 8.08 -19.00
N ALA A 366 -24.90 7.85 -18.83
CA ALA A 366 -23.92 8.32 -19.79
C ALA A 366 -24.14 7.77 -21.21
N THR A 367 -24.50 6.49 -21.32
CA THR A 367 -24.74 5.85 -22.61
C THR A 367 -26.04 6.37 -23.24
N ARG A 368 -27.11 6.41 -22.46
CA ARG A 368 -28.47 6.81 -22.99
C ARG A 368 -28.56 8.29 -23.34
N LEU A 369 -27.83 9.17 -22.65
CA LEU A 369 -27.74 10.57 -23.04
C LEU A 369 -27.12 10.77 -24.43
N GLY A 370 -26.27 9.84 -24.86
CA GLY A 370 -25.71 9.84 -26.22
C GLY A 370 -26.56 9.18 -27.30
N ASP A 371 -27.68 8.50 -26.91
CA ASP A 371 -28.58 7.88 -27.86
C ASP A 371 -29.28 8.96 -28.72
N ALA A 372 -29.70 8.57 -29.94
CA ALA A 372 -30.24 9.50 -30.95
C ALA A 372 -31.47 10.30 -30.45
N ASP A 373 -32.26 9.71 -29.56
CA ASP A 373 -33.48 10.34 -29.01
C ASP A 373 -33.18 11.54 -28.11
N ILE A 374 -32.01 11.58 -27.46
CA ILE A 374 -31.56 12.67 -26.59
C ILE A 374 -30.47 13.49 -27.26
N GLY A 375 -29.53 12.81 -27.91
CA GLY A 375 -28.46 13.43 -28.71
C GLY A 375 -27.56 14.42 -27.97
N ALA A 376 -27.31 14.20 -26.68
CA ALA A 376 -26.53 15.11 -25.87
C ALA A 376 -25.07 15.16 -26.36
N ASP A 377 -24.51 16.38 -26.43
CA ASP A 377 -23.13 16.58 -26.81
C ASP A 377 -22.19 15.81 -25.84
N PRO A 378 -21.16 15.10 -26.35
CA PRO A 378 -20.20 14.36 -25.53
C PRO A 378 -19.56 15.20 -24.42
N ILE A 379 -19.30 16.49 -24.63
CA ILE A 379 -18.76 17.39 -23.61
C ILE A 379 -19.78 17.61 -22.50
N VAL A 380 -21.05 17.77 -22.85
CA VAL A 380 -22.16 17.90 -21.88
C VAL A 380 -22.26 16.64 -21.03
N ILE A 381 -22.19 15.45 -21.64
CA ILE A 381 -22.18 14.16 -20.94
C ILE A 381 -21.00 14.09 -19.96
N GLU A 382 -19.77 14.40 -20.38
CA GLU A 382 -18.59 14.41 -19.51
C GLU A 382 -18.74 15.41 -18.34
N LYS A 383 -19.38 16.56 -18.56
CA LYS A 383 -19.67 17.55 -17.52
C LYS A 383 -20.77 17.06 -16.54
N ILE A 384 -21.82 16.37 -17.03
CA ILE A 384 -22.83 15.71 -16.17
C ILE A 384 -22.14 14.69 -15.26
N LEU A 385 -21.22 13.91 -15.81
CA LEU A 385 -20.48 12.90 -15.07
C LEU A 385 -19.37 13.49 -14.19
N ASN A 386 -19.13 14.80 -14.24
CA ASN A 386 -18.03 15.45 -13.54
C ASN A 386 -16.68 14.74 -13.80
N HIS A 387 -16.43 14.39 -15.06
CA HIS A 387 -15.13 13.91 -15.49
C HIS A 387 -14.21 15.10 -15.77
N GLN A 388 -12.91 14.92 -15.52
CA GLN A 388 -11.91 15.89 -15.96
C GLN A 388 -11.65 15.66 -17.45
N LEU A 389 -11.95 16.66 -18.25
CA LEU A 389 -11.52 16.66 -19.65
C LEU A 389 -10.00 16.61 -19.71
N GLN A 390 -9.48 15.70 -20.51
CA GLN A 390 -8.02 15.53 -20.65
C GLN A 390 -7.47 16.38 -21.79
N GLY A 391 -6.16 16.68 -21.73
CA GLY A 391 -5.46 17.43 -22.76
C GLY A 391 -5.88 18.91 -22.85
N VAL A 392 -5.78 19.47 -24.04
CA VAL A 392 -6.05 20.90 -24.33
C VAL A 392 -7.47 21.30 -23.96
N GLN A 393 -8.46 20.46 -24.19
CA GLN A 393 -9.86 20.73 -23.83
C GLN A 393 -10.06 20.92 -22.32
N GLY A 394 -9.31 20.19 -21.48
CA GLY A 394 -9.41 20.34 -20.02
C GLY A 394 -8.86 21.65 -19.48
N VAL A 395 -7.94 22.28 -20.22
CA VAL A 395 -7.32 23.56 -19.84
C VAL A 395 -8.16 24.74 -20.28
N TYR A 396 -8.75 24.69 -21.47
CA TYR A 396 -9.44 25.84 -22.06
C TYR A 396 -10.96 25.85 -21.87
N ASN A 397 -11.60 24.68 -21.65
CA ASN A 397 -13.04 24.62 -21.50
C ASN A 397 -13.49 24.73 -20.05
N MET A 398 -13.59 25.96 -19.55
CA MET A 398 -14.04 26.30 -18.19
C MET A 398 -15.55 26.39 -18.05
N GLN A 399 -16.32 26.32 -19.14
CA GLN A 399 -17.78 26.45 -19.09
C GLN A 399 -18.41 25.26 -18.36
N GLU A 400 -19.49 25.55 -17.60
CA GLU A 400 -20.20 24.53 -16.82
C GLU A 400 -21.37 23.89 -17.62
N TYR A 401 -21.81 24.49 -18.72
CA TYR A 401 -22.88 23.99 -19.59
C TYR A 401 -24.18 23.65 -18.83
N MET A 402 -24.56 24.49 -17.84
CA MET A 402 -25.65 24.15 -16.91
C MET A 402 -27.01 23.97 -17.58
N GLU A 403 -27.34 24.81 -18.57
CA GLU A 403 -28.60 24.70 -19.34
C GLU A 403 -28.60 23.41 -20.18
N ALA A 404 -27.61 23.21 -21.01
CA ALA A 404 -27.52 22.01 -21.85
C ALA A 404 -27.51 20.70 -21.02
N ARG A 405 -26.89 20.73 -19.83
CA ARG A 405 -26.92 19.60 -18.89
C ARG A 405 -28.32 19.40 -18.30
N ARG A 406 -29.02 20.47 -18.00
CA ARG A 406 -30.41 20.43 -17.52
C ARG A 406 -31.33 19.82 -18.59
N ASP A 407 -31.28 20.35 -19.82
CA ASP A 407 -32.11 19.91 -20.92
C ASP A 407 -31.89 18.41 -21.22
N ALA A 408 -30.66 17.97 -21.28
CA ALA A 408 -30.32 16.57 -21.49
C ALA A 408 -30.86 15.66 -20.36
N LEU A 409 -30.76 16.09 -19.09
CA LEU A 409 -31.28 15.32 -17.95
C LEU A 409 -32.80 15.40 -17.82
N GLU A 410 -33.44 16.49 -18.24
CA GLU A 410 -34.91 16.56 -18.33
C GLU A 410 -35.46 15.62 -19.40
N GLU A 411 -34.84 15.59 -20.58
CA GLU A 411 -35.27 14.69 -21.65
C GLU A 411 -35.06 13.22 -21.23
N TRP A 412 -33.94 12.89 -20.63
CA TRP A 412 -33.70 11.57 -20.03
C TRP A 412 -34.77 11.23 -18.97
N GLY A 413 -35.09 12.18 -18.09
CA GLY A 413 -36.07 11.99 -17.01
C GLY A 413 -37.50 11.77 -17.51
N LYS A 414 -37.93 12.40 -18.62
CA LYS A 414 -39.26 12.19 -19.22
C LYS A 414 -39.49 10.72 -19.59
N ASN A 415 -38.44 10.07 -20.07
CA ASN A 415 -38.50 8.65 -20.43
C ASN A 415 -38.53 7.73 -19.20
N LEU A 416 -38.07 8.21 -18.02
CA LEU A 416 -38.08 7.49 -16.77
C LEU A 416 -39.32 7.81 -15.92
N LEU A 417 -40.51 7.51 -16.39
CA LEU A 417 -41.71 7.60 -15.54
C LEU A 417 -41.59 6.61 -14.39
N PHE A 418 -40.93 7.02 -13.30
CA PHE A 418 -40.95 6.27 -12.03
C PHE A 418 -42.37 6.40 -11.44
N ARG A 419 -43.23 5.44 -11.75
CA ARG A 419 -44.56 5.29 -11.15
C ARG A 419 -44.44 4.81 -9.71
#